data_2cfca7426dbd3524f847af2d7fda11b1
#
_entry.id   2cfca7426dbd3524f847af2d7fda11b1
#
_cell.length_a   1.000
_cell.length_b   1.000
_cell.length_c   1.000
_cell.angle_alpha   90.00
_cell.angle_beta   90.00
_cell.angle_gamma   90.00
#
_symmetry.space_group_name_H-M   'P 1'
#
loop_
_entity.id
_entity.type
_entity.pdbx_description
1 polymer ?
#
loop_
_entity_poly.entity_id
_entity_poly.type
_entity_poly.pdbx_seq_one_letter_code
_entity_poly.pdbx_strand_id
1 'polypeptide(L)'
;EAYAKKYGMDDIYECPICIVESEVQAVQAAKDLKDQGCNALCVYLGNFGPEISESLLVQIFDGPAMICAAAEESQNDLVGGRGDAYCGVLNASYAMKLRNVKAYIPEYPVGTAEECADMIHEFVPIAKAIVALKSLKIISFGPRPTNFLACNAPIKQLYTLGVAIEETSELDLFEAF
;
A
#
# COMPACT_ATOMS: atom_id res chain seq x y z
N GLU A 1 -7.71 12.02 13.35
CA GLU A 1 -7.39 12.75 14.57
C GLU A 1 -6.37 12.03 15.46
N ALA A 2 -6.54 10.74 15.81
CA ALA A 2 -5.60 9.96 16.64
C ALA A 2 -4.19 9.94 16.04
N TYR A 3 -4.05 9.70 14.73
CA TYR A 3 -2.78 9.74 14.03
C TYR A 3 -2.12 11.12 14.13
N ALA A 4 -2.84 12.17 13.79
CA ALA A 4 -2.34 13.54 13.82
C ALA A 4 -1.83 13.95 15.21
N LYS A 5 -2.55 13.54 16.25
CA LYS A 5 -2.17 13.79 17.64
C LYS A 5 -0.88 13.08 18.07
N LYS A 6 -0.65 11.88 17.56
CA LYS A 6 0.48 11.03 17.98
C LYS A 6 1.72 11.22 17.10
N TYR A 7 1.54 11.37 15.81
CA TYR A 7 2.61 11.33 14.80
C TYR A 7 2.72 12.61 13.94
N GLY A 8 1.75 13.53 14.04
CA GLY A 8 1.67 14.69 13.13
C GLY A 8 1.01 14.34 11.79
N MET A 9 1.05 15.28 10.86
CA MET A 9 0.40 15.11 9.53
C MET A 9 1.36 15.26 8.35
N ASP A 10 2.68 15.32 8.60
CA ASP A 10 3.66 15.60 7.53
C ASP A 10 3.67 14.55 6.41
N ASP A 11 3.40 13.30 6.76
CA ASP A 11 3.37 12.17 5.82
C ASP A 11 1.93 11.73 5.45
N ILE A 12 0.89 12.39 5.95
CA ILE A 12 -0.50 11.95 5.78
C ILE A 12 -1.34 13.06 5.15
N TYR A 13 -2.09 12.70 4.12
CA TYR A 13 -3.15 13.50 3.53
C TYR A 13 -4.50 12.83 3.78
N GLU A 14 -5.44 13.56 4.33
CA GLU A 14 -6.81 13.10 4.51
C GLU A 14 -7.64 13.50 3.29
N CYS A 15 -8.15 12.50 2.55
CA CYS A 15 -8.99 12.75 1.39
C CYS A 15 -10.31 13.44 1.82
N PRO A 16 -10.71 14.57 1.20
CA PRO A 16 -11.95 15.27 1.54
C PRO A 16 -13.21 14.44 1.24
N ILE A 17 -13.10 13.42 0.38
CA ILE A 17 -14.13 12.39 0.21
C ILE A 17 -13.94 11.37 1.33
N CYS A 18 -14.35 11.74 2.54
CA CYS A 18 -14.09 10.97 3.75
C CYS A 18 -14.92 9.68 3.86
N ILE A 19 -16.02 9.55 3.11
CA ILE A 19 -16.85 8.35 3.08
C ILE A 19 -17.02 7.91 1.63
N VAL A 20 -16.48 6.72 1.31
CA VAL A 20 -16.56 6.11 -0.02
C VAL A 20 -17.57 4.96 0.02
N GLU A 21 -18.78 5.22 -0.44
CA GLU A 21 -19.89 4.24 -0.47
C GLU A 21 -20.25 3.78 -1.90
N SER A 22 -19.72 4.47 -2.92
CA SER A 22 -20.06 4.19 -4.32
C SER A 22 -18.82 4.17 -5.20
N GLU A 23 -18.94 3.53 -6.36
CA GLU A 23 -17.88 3.49 -7.37
C GLU A 23 -17.54 4.91 -7.89
N VAL A 24 -18.52 5.80 -7.97
CA VAL A 24 -18.29 7.21 -8.37
C VAL A 24 -17.39 7.91 -7.36
N GLN A 25 -17.67 7.74 -6.05
CA GLN A 25 -16.84 8.30 -4.99
C GLN A 25 -15.44 7.66 -4.96
N ALA A 26 -15.33 6.36 -5.24
CA ALA A 26 -14.04 5.68 -5.35
C ALA A 26 -13.17 6.29 -6.47
N VAL A 27 -13.76 6.56 -7.64
CA VAL A 27 -13.07 7.23 -8.76
C VAL A 27 -12.64 8.66 -8.39
N GLN A 28 -13.53 9.41 -7.74
CA GLN A 28 -13.23 10.79 -7.29
C GLN A 28 -12.13 10.81 -6.24
N ALA A 29 -12.19 9.91 -5.25
CA ALA A 29 -11.16 9.80 -4.22
C ALA A 29 -9.79 9.41 -4.81
N ALA A 30 -9.75 8.44 -5.72
CA ALA A 30 -8.51 8.05 -6.40
C ALA A 30 -7.91 9.21 -7.20
N LYS A 31 -8.75 10.02 -7.87
CA LYS A 31 -8.30 11.20 -8.60
C LYS A 31 -7.73 12.25 -7.65
N ASP A 32 -8.43 12.59 -6.58
CA ASP A 32 -7.99 13.56 -5.59
C ASP A 32 -6.64 13.16 -4.98
N LEU A 33 -6.51 11.93 -4.53
CA LEU A 33 -5.26 11.40 -3.96
C LEU A 33 -4.08 11.51 -4.95
N LYS A 34 -4.31 11.21 -6.23
CA LYS A 34 -3.28 11.35 -7.28
C LYS A 34 -2.93 12.80 -7.54
N ASP A 35 -3.91 13.68 -7.62
CA ASP A 35 -3.71 15.13 -7.83
C ASP A 35 -2.92 15.77 -6.67
N GLN A 36 -3.06 15.23 -5.46
CA GLN A 36 -2.29 15.63 -4.27
C GLN A 36 -0.91 14.96 -4.17
N GLY A 37 -0.56 14.10 -5.11
CA GLY A 37 0.73 13.43 -5.14
C GLY A 37 0.89 12.34 -4.09
N CYS A 38 -0.22 11.77 -3.59
CA CYS A 38 -0.17 10.65 -2.65
C CYS A 38 0.46 9.42 -3.30
N ASN A 39 1.44 8.82 -2.63
CA ASN A 39 2.18 7.66 -3.11
C ASN A 39 1.72 6.33 -2.49
N ALA A 40 0.91 6.39 -1.46
CA ALA A 40 0.35 5.24 -0.76
C ALA A 40 -1.08 5.53 -0.31
N LEU A 41 -1.87 4.48 -0.11
CA LEU A 41 -3.27 4.54 0.26
C LEU A 41 -3.52 3.74 1.52
N CYS A 42 -4.20 4.33 2.50
CA CYS A 42 -4.82 3.61 3.60
C CYS A 42 -6.34 3.61 3.42
N VAL A 43 -6.94 2.42 3.35
CA VAL A 43 -8.38 2.22 3.40
C VAL A 43 -8.75 1.91 4.84
N TYR A 44 -9.43 2.85 5.49
CA TYR A 44 -9.91 2.67 6.85
C TYR A 44 -11.40 2.29 6.81
N LEU A 45 -11.70 1.10 7.29
CA LEU A 45 -13.07 0.60 7.38
C LEU A 45 -13.68 1.07 8.70
N GLY A 46 -14.38 2.19 8.68
CA GLY A 46 -15.15 2.70 9.83
C GLY A 46 -16.48 1.98 10.02
N ASN A 47 -16.87 1.17 9.05
CA ASN A 47 -18.03 0.30 9.03
C ASN A 47 -17.71 -0.87 8.09
N PHE A 48 -18.63 -1.83 7.93
CA PHE A 48 -18.47 -2.99 7.04
C PHE A 48 -18.01 -2.60 5.61
N GLY A 49 -18.56 -1.53 5.05
CA GLY A 49 -18.15 -0.97 3.76
C GLY A 49 -18.64 -1.72 2.51
N PRO A 50 -18.68 -1.04 1.36
CA PRO A 50 -19.03 -1.64 0.07
C PRO A 50 -17.79 -2.20 -0.63
N GLU A 51 -17.61 -3.51 -0.63
CA GLU A 51 -16.48 -4.27 -1.19
C GLU A 51 -16.08 -3.83 -2.61
N ILE A 52 -17.08 -3.50 -3.46
CA ILE A 52 -16.85 -3.10 -4.84
C ILE A 52 -16.13 -1.76 -4.90
N SER A 53 -16.58 -0.78 -4.11
CA SER A 53 -16.04 0.59 -4.14
C SER A 53 -14.63 0.65 -3.56
N GLU A 54 -14.38 0.02 -2.44
CA GLU A 54 -13.07 -0.01 -1.80
C GLU A 54 -12.02 -0.77 -2.63
N SER A 55 -12.39 -1.92 -3.20
CA SER A 55 -11.48 -2.67 -4.08
C SER A 55 -11.22 -1.94 -5.40
N LEU A 56 -12.21 -1.21 -5.93
CA LEU A 56 -12.05 -0.35 -7.10
C LEU A 56 -11.11 0.82 -6.81
N LEU A 57 -11.26 1.45 -5.63
CA LEU A 57 -10.38 2.55 -5.21
C LEU A 57 -8.92 2.10 -5.21
N VAL A 58 -8.61 0.96 -4.59
CA VAL A 58 -7.24 0.40 -4.56
C VAL A 58 -6.74 0.10 -5.96
N GLN A 59 -7.59 -0.48 -6.83
CA GLN A 59 -7.22 -0.79 -8.21
C GLN A 59 -6.88 0.46 -9.03
N ILE A 60 -7.69 1.52 -8.92
CA ILE A 60 -7.47 2.77 -9.67
C ILE A 60 -6.27 3.54 -9.11
N PHE A 61 -6.08 3.51 -7.79
CA PHE A 61 -4.94 4.18 -7.16
C PHE A 61 -3.61 3.61 -7.65
N ASP A 62 -3.53 2.29 -7.85
CA ASP A 62 -2.37 1.58 -8.43
C ASP A 62 -1.05 1.87 -7.70
N GLY A 63 -1.11 1.89 -6.38
CA GLY A 63 0.02 2.13 -5.48
C GLY A 63 0.03 1.18 -4.29
N PRO A 64 1.01 1.30 -3.40
CA PRO A 64 0.96 0.61 -2.12
C PRO A 64 -0.32 0.97 -1.38
N ALA A 65 -1.05 -0.04 -0.93
CA ALA A 65 -2.28 0.13 -0.18
C ALA A 65 -2.28 -0.71 1.09
N MET A 66 -2.94 -0.23 2.13
CA MET A 66 -3.23 -1.01 3.34
C MET A 66 -4.71 -0.94 3.67
N ILE A 67 -5.17 -1.90 4.46
CA ILE A 67 -6.52 -1.93 5.03
C ILE A 67 -6.40 -2.11 6.53
N CYS A 68 -7.13 -1.28 7.27
CA CYS A 68 -7.42 -1.49 8.68
C CYS A 68 -8.87 -1.12 8.97
N ALA A 69 -9.40 -1.57 10.11
CA ALA A 69 -10.78 -1.36 10.46
C ALA A 69 -10.96 -0.92 11.91
N ALA A 70 -12.01 -0.13 12.15
CA ALA A 70 -12.42 0.26 13.49
C ALA A 70 -12.93 -0.94 14.28
N ALA A 71 -12.41 -1.14 15.48
CA ALA A 71 -13.01 -2.06 16.44
C ALA A 71 -14.37 -1.51 16.92
N GLU A 72 -15.28 -2.41 17.22
CA GLU A 72 -16.51 -2.05 17.93
C GLU A 72 -16.17 -1.54 19.33
N GLU A 73 -16.79 -0.43 19.74
CA GLU A 73 -16.45 0.23 21.01
C GLU A 73 -16.79 -0.63 22.25
N SER A 74 -17.88 -1.34 22.20
CA SER A 74 -18.25 -2.29 23.27
C SER A 74 -19.18 -3.39 22.76
N GLN A 75 -19.24 -4.50 23.51
CA GLN A 75 -20.23 -5.56 23.23
C GLN A 75 -21.66 -5.10 23.39
N ASN A 76 -21.91 -4.04 24.16
CA ASN A 76 -23.25 -3.48 24.37
C ASN A 76 -23.77 -2.72 23.16
N ASP A 77 -22.87 -2.23 22.29
CA ASP A 77 -23.23 -1.49 21.08
C ASP A 77 -23.46 -2.40 19.88
N LEU A 78 -23.25 -3.71 20.06
CA LEU A 78 -23.46 -4.71 19.03
C LEU A 78 -24.93 -5.13 18.97
N VAL A 79 -25.60 -4.94 17.84
CA VAL A 79 -26.94 -5.45 17.61
C VAL A 79 -26.93 -6.97 17.67
N GLY A 80 -27.53 -7.54 18.73
CA GLY A 80 -27.53 -8.98 18.96
C GLY A 80 -26.16 -9.59 19.25
N GLY A 81 -25.19 -8.79 19.76
CA GLY A 81 -23.83 -9.24 20.06
C GLY A 81 -22.95 -9.48 18.82
N ARG A 82 -23.32 -8.93 17.68
CA ARG A 82 -22.64 -9.10 16.38
C ARG A 82 -21.61 -8.01 16.14
N GLY A 83 -20.36 -8.38 15.91
CA GLY A 83 -19.29 -7.49 15.44
C GLY A 83 -18.99 -7.76 13.96
N ASP A 84 -18.90 -6.71 13.14
CA ASP A 84 -18.72 -6.81 11.70
C ASP A 84 -17.35 -6.32 11.20
N ALA A 85 -16.47 -5.79 12.08
CA ALA A 85 -15.18 -5.24 11.69
C ALA A 85 -14.27 -6.26 10.99
N TYR A 86 -14.09 -7.44 11.58
CA TYR A 86 -13.33 -8.52 10.94
C TYR A 86 -14.00 -9.04 9.67
N CYS A 87 -15.32 -9.11 9.66
CA CYS A 87 -16.08 -9.52 8.48
C CYS A 87 -15.85 -8.54 7.32
N GLY A 88 -15.84 -7.24 7.60
CA GLY A 88 -15.49 -6.21 6.62
C GLY A 88 -14.10 -6.38 6.04
N VAL A 89 -13.08 -6.60 6.88
CA VAL A 89 -11.70 -6.84 6.42
C VAL A 89 -11.60 -8.10 5.55
N LEU A 90 -12.28 -9.19 5.93
CA LEU A 90 -12.28 -10.43 5.15
C LEU A 90 -12.91 -10.22 3.77
N ASN A 91 -14.03 -9.51 3.70
CA ASN A 91 -14.72 -9.23 2.45
C ASN A 91 -13.90 -8.27 1.55
N ALA A 92 -13.33 -7.20 2.10
CA ALA A 92 -12.42 -6.31 1.41
C ALA A 92 -11.24 -7.09 0.81
N SER A 93 -10.62 -7.95 1.61
CA SER A 93 -9.49 -8.80 1.17
C SER A 93 -9.89 -9.73 0.02
N TYR A 94 -11.06 -10.34 0.10
CA TYR A 94 -11.57 -11.19 -0.96
C TYR A 94 -11.87 -10.41 -2.25
N ALA A 95 -12.53 -9.26 -2.14
CA ALA A 95 -12.83 -8.41 -3.28
C ALA A 95 -11.55 -7.90 -3.98
N MET A 96 -10.51 -7.55 -3.22
CA MET A 96 -9.19 -7.19 -3.78
C MET A 96 -8.54 -8.37 -4.50
N LYS A 97 -8.64 -9.57 -3.95
CA LYS A 97 -8.15 -10.78 -4.62
C LYS A 97 -8.87 -11.03 -5.94
N LEU A 98 -10.19 -10.82 -6.01
CA LEU A 98 -10.96 -10.94 -7.26
C LEU A 98 -10.50 -9.94 -8.33
N ARG A 99 -10.10 -8.72 -7.93
CA ARG A 99 -9.54 -7.70 -8.82
C ARG A 99 -8.05 -7.87 -9.11
N ASN A 100 -7.42 -8.90 -8.53
CA ASN A 100 -5.97 -9.13 -8.64
C ASN A 100 -5.13 -7.93 -8.16
N VAL A 101 -5.60 -7.22 -7.15
CA VAL A 101 -4.86 -6.15 -6.46
C VAL A 101 -4.39 -6.63 -5.09
N LYS A 102 -3.32 -6.03 -4.61
CA LYS A 102 -2.72 -6.38 -3.32
C LYS A 102 -2.82 -5.20 -2.37
N ALA A 103 -3.15 -5.49 -1.13
CA ALA A 103 -3.06 -4.55 -0.02
C ALA A 103 -2.32 -5.20 1.15
N TYR A 104 -1.60 -4.39 1.91
CA TYR A 104 -1.04 -4.79 3.19
C TYR A 104 -2.17 -4.88 4.21
N ILE A 105 -2.22 -5.98 4.92
CA ILE A 105 -3.16 -6.19 6.03
C ILE A 105 -2.31 -6.47 7.25
N PRO A 106 -2.36 -5.64 8.29
CA PRO A 106 -1.68 -5.90 9.56
C PRO A 106 -2.08 -7.25 10.15
N GLU A 107 -1.25 -7.81 11.02
CA GLU A 107 -1.56 -9.08 11.71
C GLU A 107 -2.85 -8.98 12.51
N TYR A 108 -3.10 -7.83 13.13
CA TYR A 108 -4.34 -7.49 13.83
C TYR A 108 -4.94 -6.24 13.17
N PRO A 109 -5.74 -6.40 12.09
CA PRO A 109 -6.18 -5.27 11.26
C PRO A 109 -7.36 -4.49 11.83
N VAL A 110 -7.92 -4.91 12.96
CA VAL A 110 -9.05 -4.29 13.63
C VAL A 110 -8.58 -3.73 14.98
N GLY A 111 -8.81 -2.45 15.21
CA GLY A 111 -8.36 -1.79 16.44
C GLY A 111 -9.10 -0.51 16.77
N THR A 112 -8.79 0.02 17.93
CA THR A 112 -9.17 1.38 18.35
C THR A 112 -8.57 2.43 17.42
N ALA A 113 -8.99 3.68 17.56
CA ALA A 113 -8.43 4.77 16.77
C ALA A 113 -6.91 4.92 16.96
N GLU A 114 -6.41 4.71 18.17
CA GLU A 114 -4.99 4.75 18.52
C GLU A 114 -4.22 3.57 17.89
N GLU A 115 -4.75 2.36 17.97
CA GLU A 115 -4.16 1.17 17.37
C GLU A 115 -4.14 1.27 15.84
N CYS A 116 -5.22 1.76 15.24
CA CYS A 116 -5.24 2.04 13.79
C CYS A 116 -4.22 3.11 13.38
N ALA A 117 -4.01 4.13 14.22
CA ALA A 117 -2.96 5.12 13.97
C ALA A 117 -1.57 4.48 13.99
N ASP A 118 -1.32 3.53 14.88
CA ASP A 118 -0.06 2.79 14.93
C ASP A 118 0.12 1.91 13.69
N MET A 119 -0.91 1.18 13.26
CA MET A 119 -0.89 0.38 12.03
C MET A 119 -0.56 1.24 10.79
N ILE A 120 -1.17 2.43 10.68
CA ILE A 120 -0.89 3.36 9.58
C ILE A 120 0.56 3.83 9.65
N HIS A 121 1.05 4.17 10.84
CA HIS A 121 2.43 4.61 11.03
C HIS A 121 3.44 3.50 10.65
N GLU A 122 3.18 2.27 11.00
CA GLU A 122 3.99 1.10 10.62
C GLU A 122 3.97 0.85 9.10
N PHE A 123 2.87 1.15 8.43
CA PHE A 123 2.75 1.01 6.98
C PHE A 123 3.56 2.06 6.20
N VAL A 124 3.77 3.25 6.74
CA VAL A 124 4.50 4.34 6.03
C VAL A 124 5.88 3.89 5.52
N PRO A 125 6.78 3.30 6.33
CA PRO A 125 8.06 2.83 5.84
C PRO A 125 7.94 1.69 4.84
N ILE A 126 6.94 0.81 4.96
CA ILE A 126 6.66 -0.25 3.99
C ILE A 126 6.28 0.35 2.64
N ALA A 127 5.38 1.33 2.63
CA ALA A 127 4.96 2.03 1.43
C ALA A 127 6.13 2.78 0.76
N LYS A 128 6.94 3.51 1.55
CA LYS A 128 8.14 4.19 1.07
C LYS A 128 9.12 3.21 0.40
N ALA A 129 9.31 2.02 0.98
CA ALA A 129 10.17 0.98 0.40
C ALA A 129 9.62 0.46 -0.94
N ILE A 130 8.31 0.19 -1.03
CA ILE A 130 7.67 -0.28 -2.27
C ILE A 130 7.78 0.78 -3.38
N VAL A 131 7.54 2.05 -3.05
CA VAL A 131 7.66 3.16 -4.02
C VAL A 131 9.11 3.30 -4.49
N ALA A 132 10.08 3.22 -3.58
CA ALA A 132 11.50 3.31 -3.93
C ALA A 132 11.95 2.16 -4.84
N LEU A 133 11.46 0.93 -4.60
CA LEU A 133 11.77 -0.22 -5.45
C LEU A 133 11.28 -0.06 -6.88
N LYS A 134 10.11 0.56 -7.09
CA LYS A 134 9.56 0.81 -8.43
C LYS A 134 10.40 1.76 -9.30
N SER A 135 11.25 2.56 -8.70
CA SER A 135 12.17 3.49 -9.39
C SER A 135 13.64 3.11 -9.28
N LEU A 136 13.93 1.98 -8.62
CA LEU A 136 15.29 1.53 -8.40
C LEU A 136 15.91 1.05 -9.72
N LYS A 137 17.12 1.54 -9.98
CA LYS A 137 17.97 1.10 -11.09
C LYS A 137 19.27 0.53 -10.51
N ILE A 138 19.60 -0.67 -10.93
CA ILE A 138 20.88 -1.32 -10.61
C ILE A 138 21.76 -1.21 -11.83
N ILE A 139 22.96 -0.64 -11.68
CA ILE A 139 23.96 -0.55 -12.73
C ILE A 139 25.07 -1.56 -12.40
N SER A 140 25.33 -2.46 -13.34
CA SER A 140 26.42 -3.43 -13.26
C SER A 140 27.53 -3.04 -14.24
N PHE A 141 28.74 -2.89 -13.75
CA PHE A 141 29.91 -2.59 -14.57
C PHE A 141 30.71 -3.86 -14.84
N GLY A 142 30.91 -4.14 -16.12
CA GLY A 142 31.65 -5.31 -16.59
C GLY A 142 30.86 -6.63 -16.61
N PRO A 143 31.26 -7.57 -17.46
CA PRO A 143 30.62 -8.87 -17.57
C PRO A 143 31.00 -9.75 -16.37
N ARG A 144 30.10 -10.66 -15.98
CA ARG A 144 30.46 -11.71 -15.02
C ARG A 144 31.62 -12.58 -15.59
N PRO A 145 32.48 -13.14 -14.74
CA PRO A 145 33.42 -14.16 -15.16
C PRO A 145 32.70 -15.37 -15.74
N THR A 146 33.26 -16.00 -16.79
CA THR A 146 32.62 -17.03 -17.58
C THR A 146 32.06 -18.21 -16.74
N ASN A 147 32.79 -18.61 -15.70
CA ASN A 147 32.42 -19.79 -14.88
C ASN A 147 31.62 -19.44 -13.63
N PHE A 148 31.23 -18.14 -13.43
CA PHE A 148 30.49 -17.69 -12.27
C PHE A 148 29.00 -17.51 -12.59
N LEU A 149 28.28 -18.58 -12.86
CA LEU A 149 26.84 -18.52 -13.12
C LEU A 149 26.03 -17.96 -11.97
N ALA A 150 26.50 -18.14 -10.73
CA ALA A 150 25.88 -17.56 -9.54
C ALA A 150 25.94 -16.03 -9.47
N CYS A 151 26.80 -15.38 -10.25
CA CYS A 151 26.90 -13.91 -10.35
C CYS A 151 25.88 -13.30 -11.32
N ASN A 152 24.95 -14.06 -11.87
CA ASN A 152 23.88 -13.50 -12.68
C ASN A 152 22.82 -12.83 -11.78
N ALA A 153 22.45 -11.62 -12.13
CA ALA A 153 21.30 -10.99 -11.50
C ALA A 153 19.99 -11.70 -11.91
N PRO A 154 19.02 -11.90 -10.98
CA PRO A 154 17.74 -12.51 -11.33
C PRO A 154 16.83 -11.47 -12.02
N ILE A 155 17.18 -11.11 -13.26
CA ILE A 155 16.57 -10.02 -14.03
C ILE A 155 15.04 -10.10 -14.04
N LYS A 156 14.48 -11.28 -14.30
CA LYS A 156 13.03 -11.47 -14.37
C LYS A 156 12.34 -11.11 -13.07
N GLN A 157 12.88 -11.56 -11.95
CA GLN A 157 12.32 -11.29 -10.61
C GLN A 157 12.44 -9.81 -10.27
N LEU A 158 13.57 -9.17 -10.58
CA LEU A 158 13.79 -7.75 -10.32
C LEU A 158 12.86 -6.88 -11.17
N TYR A 159 12.71 -7.18 -12.46
CA TYR A 159 11.74 -6.48 -13.32
C TYR A 159 10.30 -6.64 -12.83
N THR A 160 9.93 -7.79 -12.29
CA THR A 160 8.59 -7.99 -11.68
C THR A 160 8.35 -7.07 -10.47
N LEU A 161 9.42 -6.69 -9.76
CA LEU A 161 9.39 -5.73 -8.66
C LEU A 161 9.48 -4.26 -9.12
N GLY A 162 9.65 -4.03 -10.43
CA GLY A 162 9.85 -2.69 -10.99
C GLY A 162 11.30 -2.20 -10.99
N VAL A 163 12.27 -3.07 -10.63
CA VAL A 163 13.69 -2.74 -10.60
C VAL A 163 14.29 -2.91 -11.99
N ALA A 164 14.87 -1.86 -12.55
CA ALA A 164 15.61 -1.90 -13.80
C ALA A 164 17.07 -2.31 -13.57
N ILE A 165 17.64 -3.07 -14.52
CA ILE A 165 19.07 -3.42 -14.52
C ILE A 165 19.67 -2.87 -15.81
N GLU A 166 20.75 -2.14 -15.68
CA GLU A 166 21.61 -1.69 -16.78
C GLU A 166 22.98 -2.34 -16.66
N GLU A 167 23.44 -2.96 -17.74
CA GLU A 167 24.79 -3.47 -17.83
C GLU A 167 25.62 -2.54 -18.71
N THR A 168 26.77 -2.14 -18.22
CA THR A 168 27.68 -1.19 -18.89
C THR A 168 29.10 -1.70 -18.85
N SER A 169 29.99 -1.05 -19.60
CA SER A 169 31.39 -1.42 -19.70
C SER A 169 32.18 -0.95 -18.49
N GLU A 170 33.21 -1.69 -18.10
CA GLU A 170 34.23 -1.21 -17.16
C GLU A 170 34.94 0.04 -17.68
N LEU A 171 35.01 0.24 -19.03
CA LEU A 171 35.59 1.42 -19.64
C LEU A 171 34.82 2.70 -19.26
N ASP A 172 33.49 2.60 -19.10
CA ASP A 172 32.67 3.74 -18.70
C ASP A 172 33.04 4.25 -17.29
N LEU A 173 33.54 3.37 -16.41
CA LEU A 173 34.12 3.81 -15.14
C LEU A 173 35.45 4.54 -15.29
N PHE A 174 36.32 4.05 -16.17
CA PHE A 174 37.61 4.68 -16.39
C PHE A 174 37.49 6.05 -17.09
N GLU A 175 36.50 6.24 -17.96
CA GLU A 175 36.23 7.50 -18.61
C GLU A 175 35.65 8.56 -17.66
N ALA A 176 35.04 8.14 -16.55
CA ALA A 176 34.45 9.03 -15.55
C ALA A 176 35.46 9.53 -14.51
N PHE A 177 36.70 8.97 -14.48
CA PHE A 177 37.81 9.35 -13.60
C PHE A 177 38.93 10.04 -14.38
#